data_1bc9d8a0eefc6b3fc4327b84aea5bde8
#
_entry.id   1bc9d8a0eefc6b3fc4327b84aea5bde8
#
_cell.length_a   1.000
_cell.length_b   1.000
_cell.length_c   1.000
_cell.angle_alpha   90.00
_cell.angle_beta   90.00
_cell.angle_gamma   90.00
#
_symmetry.space_group_name_H-M   'P 1'
#
loop_
_entity.id
_entity.type
_entity.pdbx_description
1 polymer ?
#
loop_
_entity_poly.entity_id
_entity_poly.type
_entity_poly.pdbx_seq_one_letter_code
_entity_poly.pdbx_strand_id
1 'polypeptide(L)'
;MRALGIDTSNYTTSAAVFDGSGGYNAGRLLEVRPGELGLRQSDALFQHIKHLPGRFAELQAEGWLTGLSAVGASTRPRAVEGSYMPCFLAGEGQGRTLADALGVPFYAVSH
;
A
#
# COMPACT_ATOMS: atom_id res chain seq x y z
N MET A 1 -7.71 18.03 -4.84
CA MET A 1 -6.72 17.35 -4.00
C MET A 1 -6.75 15.85 -4.26
N ARG A 2 -5.61 15.23 -4.42
CA ARG A 2 -5.52 13.78 -4.57
C ARG A 2 -4.66 13.19 -3.47
N ALA A 3 -5.15 12.15 -2.81
CA ALA A 3 -4.40 11.43 -1.78
C ALA A 3 -4.19 9.99 -2.23
N LEU A 4 -2.96 9.51 -2.11
CA LEU A 4 -2.59 8.13 -2.40
C LEU A 4 -2.56 7.35 -1.09
N GLY A 5 -3.21 6.19 -1.07
CA GLY A 5 -3.16 5.27 0.06
C GLY A 5 -2.56 3.93 -0.37
N ILE A 6 -1.68 3.37 0.44
CA ILE A 6 -1.05 2.09 0.19
C ILE A 6 -1.36 1.16 1.35
N ASP A 7 -1.80 -0.05 1.03
CA ASP A 7 -2.11 -1.06 2.05
C ASP A 7 -1.48 -2.40 1.67
N THR A 8 -0.58 -2.86 2.52
CA THR A 8 0.05 -4.18 2.40
C THR A 8 -0.17 -5.00 3.67
N SER A 9 -1.36 -4.82 4.27
CA SER A 9 -1.66 -5.36 5.60
C SER A 9 -2.04 -6.82 5.62
N ASN A 10 -2.54 -7.37 4.51
CA ASN A 10 -3.11 -8.71 4.53
C ASN A 10 -2.84 -9.42 3.19
N TYR A 11 -3.84 -10.06 2.63
CA TYR A 11 -3.70 -10.88 1.43
C TYR A 11 -3.88 -10.11 0.13
N THR A 12 -3.95 -8.79 0.18
CA THR A 12 -4.08 -7.95 -1.01
C THR A 12 -3.04 -6.84 -0.98
N THR A 13 -2.28 -6.70 -2.06
CA THR A 13 -1.43 -5.53 -2.27
C THR A 13 -2.30 -4.46 -2.90
N SER A 14 -2.48 -3.33 -2.25
CA SER A 14 -3.40 -2.29 -2.69
C SER A 14 -2.73 -0.92 -2.73
N ALA A 15 -3.00 -0.19 -3.80
CA ALA A 15 -2.69 1.23 -3.89
C ALA A 15 -3.92 1.91 -4.49
N ALA A 16 -4.38 2.97 -3.85
CA ALA A 16 -5.60 3.66 -4.25
C ALA A 16 -5.40 5.16 -4.21
N VAL A 17 -6.08 5.88 -5.10
CA VAL A 17 -6.07 7.35 -5.10
C VAL A 17 -7.50 7.84 -4.99
N PHE A 18 -7.69 8.86 -4.16
CA PHE A 18 -8.99 9.48 -3.94
C PHE A 18 -8.84 11.00 -4.09
N ASP A 19 -9.78 11.62 -4.81
CA ASP A 19 -9.72 13.07 -5.10
C ASP A 19 -10.79 13.89 -4.39
N GLY A 20 -11.54 13.29 -3.49
CA GLY A 20 -12.62 13.94 -2.77
C GLY A 20 -14.02 13.61 -3.31
N SER A 21 -14.12 13.22 -4.57
CA SER A 21 -15.41 12.85 -5.17
C SER A 21 -15.40 11.45 -5.77
N GLY A 22 -14.25 10.92 -6.09
CA GLY A 22 -14.10 9.57 -6.62
C GLY A 22 -12.69 9.09 -6.46
N GLY A 23 -12.43 7.88 -6.91
CA GLY A 23 -11.11 7.30 -6.79
C GLY A 23 -10.93 6.04 -7.60
N TYR A 24 -9.76 5.47 -7.50
CA TYR A 24 -9.39 4.25 -8.19
C TYR A 24 -8.55 3.38 -7.26
N ASN A 25 -8.92 2.13 -7.14
CA ASN A 25 -8.21 1.16 -6.31
C ASN A 25 -7.58 0.09 -7.19
N ALA A 26 -6.25 0.04 -7.20
CA ALA A 26 -5.49 -1.00 -7.86
C ALA A 26 -5.09 -2.05 -6.82
N GLY A 27 -5.69 -3.24 -6.90
CA GLY A 27 -5.44 -4.30 -5.93
C GLY A 27 -5.04 -5.60 -6.60
N ARG A 28 -4.22 -6.38 -5.90
CA ARG A 28 -3.84 -7.72 -6.35
C ARG A 28 -3.72 -8.65 -5.15
N LEU A 29 -4.41 -9.79 -5.22
CA LEU A 29 -4.34 -10.82 -4.19
C LEU A 29 -2.95 -11.47 -4.16
N LEU A 30 -2.50 -11.79 -2.95
CA LEU A 30 -1.30 -12.60 -2.79
C LEU A 30 -1.59 -14.05 -3.15
N GLU A 31 -0.56 -14.75 -3.60
CA GLU A 31 -0.68 -16.15 -3.94
C GLU A 31 -0.41 -17.02 -2.71
N VAL A 32 -1.31 -17.96 -2.44
CA VAL A 32 -1.16 -18.98 -1.40
C VAL A 32 -1.07 -20.31 -2.12
N ARG A 33 -0.02 -21.08 -1.82
CA ARG A 33 0.19 -22.38 -2.47
C ARG A 33 -0.94 -23.35 -2.13
N PRO A 34 -1.35 -24.21 -3.08
CA PRO A 34 -2.35 -25.24 -2.81
C PRO A 34 -1.96 -26.09 -1.61
N GLY A 35 -2.90 -26.30 -0.69
CA GLY A 35 -2.68 -27.09 0.52
C GLY A 35 -2.11 -26.33 1.70
N GLU A 36 -1.69 -25.08 1.53
CA GLU A 36 -1.24 -24.24 2.64
C GLU A 36 -2.40 -23.46 3.23
N LEU A 37 -2.36 -23.24 4.55
CA LEU A 37 -3.42 -22.54 5.27
C LEU A 37 -3.25 -21.02 5.26
N GLY A 38 -2.09 -20.53 4.84
CA GLY A 38 -1.82 -19.10 4.80
C GLY A 38 -0.38 -18.81 4.40
N LEU A 39 0.02 -17.56 4.57
CA LEU A 39 1.36 -17.10 4.20
C LEU A 39 2.16 -16.71 5.45
N ARG A 40 3.44 -17.05 5.45
CA ARG A 40 4.37 -16.49 6.43
C ARG A 40 4.53 -14.99 6.18
N GLN A 41 4.86 -14.25 7.24
CA GLN A 41 5.06 -12.80 7.11
C GLN A 41 6.15 -12.45 6.10
N SER A 42 7.23 -13.23 6.06
CA SER A 42 8.31 -13.00 5.10
C SER A 42 7.86 -13.23 3.65
N ASP A 43 7.04 -14.24 3.41
CA ASP A 43 6.49 -14.52 2.09
C ASP A 43 5.51 -13.43 1.66
N ALA A 44 4.66 -12.98 2.58
CA ALA A 44 3.73 -11.89 2.32
C ALA A 44 4.48 -10.60 1.99
N LEU A 45 5.50 -10.26 2.77
CA LEU A 45 6.33 -9.08 2.53
C LEU A 45 6.97 -9.13 1.14
N PHE A 46 7.55 -10.28 0.78
CA PHE A 46 8.16 -10.46 -0.53
C PHE A 46 7.16 -10.24 -1.66
N GLN A 47 5.97 -10.83 -1.56
CA GLN A 47 4.95 -10.67 -2.60
C GLN A 47 4.46 -9.23 -2.69
N HIS A 48 4.25 -8.55 -1.56
CA HIS A 48 3.85 -7.15 -1.58
C HIS A 48 4.89 -6.28 -2.29
N ILE A 49 6.17 -6.51 -2.01
CA ILE A 49 7.25 -5.77 -2.68
C ILE A 49 7.21 -6.02 -4.19
N LYS A 50 7.01 -7.27 -4.60
CA LYS A 50 6.92 -7.62 -6.03
C LYS A 50 5.70 -6.99 -6.71
N HIS A 51 4.58 -6.90 -6.02
CA HIS A 51 3.32 -6.48 -6.61
C HIS A 51 3.12 -4.97 -6.65
N LEU A 52 3.77 -4.22 -5.76
CA LEU A 52 3.56 -2.76 -5.69
C LEU A 52 3.86 -2.03 -6.98
N PRO A 53 4.98 -2.28 -7.69
CA PRO A 53 5.23 -1.58 -8.95
C PRO A 53 4.10 -1.71 -9.96
N GLY A 54 3.48 -2.89 -10.06
CA GLY A 54 2.35 -3.11 -10.96
C GLY A 54 1.11 -2.31 -10.56
N ARG A 55 0.91 -2.10 -9.24
CA ARG A 55 -0.21 -1.26 -8.76
C ARG A 55 -0.01 0.19 -9.18
N PHE A 56 1.21 0.70 -9.04
CA PHE A 56 1.53 2.05 -9.47
C PHE A 56 1.44 2.20 -10.99
N ALA A 57 1.88 1.21 -11.74
CA ALA A 57 1.77 1.22 -13.20
C ALA A 57 0.30 1.30 -13.63
N GLU A 58 -0.59 0.58 -12.94
CA GLU A 58 -2.02 0.62 -13.21
C GLU A 58 -2.59 2.01 -12.92
N LEU A 59 -2.25 2.60 -11.77
CA LEU A 59 -2.70 3.95 -11.42
C LEU A 59 -2.20 4.99 -12.42
N GLN A 60 -0.95 4.86 -12.87
CA GLN A 60 -0.39 5.78 -13.86
C GLN A 60 -1.10 5.66 -15.20
N ALA A 61 -1.39 4.44 -15.64
CA ALA A 61 -2.08 4.21 -16.90
C ALA A 61 -3.49 4.83 -16.90
N GLU A 62 -4.14 4.86 -15.73
CA GLU A 62 -5.47 5.45 -15.57
C GLU A 62 -5.43 6.95 -15.22
N GLY A 63 -4.25 7.56 -15.19
CA GLY A 63 -4.10 9.00 -15.00
C GLY A 63 -4.23 9.49 -13.57
N TRP A 64 -4.11 8.61 -12.57
CA TRP A 64 -4.36 8.98 -11.17
C TRP A 64 -3.14 9.49 -10.41
N LEU A 65 -1.91 9.32 -10.91
CA LEU A 65 -0.71 9.69 -10.16
C LEU A 65 -0.28 11.16 -10.31
N THR A 66 -0.96 11.93 -11.15
CA THR A 66 -0.65 13.35 -11.33
C THR A 66 -1.30 14.19 -10.21
N GLY A 67 -0.55 15.12 -9.65
CA GLY A 67 -1.08 16.08 -8.69
C GLY A 67 -1.36 15.51 -7.31
N LEU A 68 -0.59 14.51 -6.87
CA LEU A 68 -0.73 13.97 -5.52
C LEU A 68 -0.38 15.03 -4.48
N SER A 69 -1.24 15.19 -3.47
CA SER A 69 -1.07 16.15 -2.38
C SER A 69 -0.64 15.50 -1.08
N ALA A 70 -0.84 14.18 -0.94
CA ALA A 70 -0.53 13.46 0.28
C ALA A 70 -0.36 11.98 -0.04
N VAL A 71 0.43 11.29 0.78
CA VAL A 71 0.58 9.84 0.71
C VAL A 71 0.34 9.27 2.10
N GLY A 72 -0.45 8.21 2.18
CA GLY A 72 -0.67 7.47 3.42
C GLY A 72 -0.41 5.99 3.20
N ALA A 73 -0.10 5.29 4.26
CA ALA A 73 0.03 3.84 4.23
C ALA A 73 -0.38 3.25 5.56
N SER A 74 -0.97 2.05 5.52
CA SER A 74 -1.19 1.30 6.74
C SER A 74 0.16 0.79 7.25
N THR A 75 0.42 0.97 8.55
CA THR A 75 1.71 0.64 9.15
C THR A 75 1.60 -0.38 10.26
N ARG A 76 0.38 -0.69 10.70
CA ARG A 76 0.11 -1.63 11.79
C ARG A 76 -1.32 -2.15 11.70
N PRO A 77 -1.59 -3.35 12.26
CA PRO A 77 -2.94 -3.93 12.17
C PRO A 77 -4.01 -3.14 12.91
N ARG A 78 -3.63 -2.39 13.96
CA ARG A 78 -4.58 -1.59 14.74
C ARG A 78 -3.83 -0.48 15.49
N ALA A 79 -4.57 0.52 15.94
CA ALA A 79 -4.00 1.70 16.61
C ALA A 79 -3.66 1.40 18.07
N VAL A 80 -2.84 0.38 18.34
CA VAL A 80 -2.38 -0.01 19.67
C VAL A 80 -0.85 -0.02 19.64
N GLU A 81 -0.23 0.59 20.64
CA GLU A 81 1.23 0.61 20.75
C GLU A 81 1.78 -0.82 20.76
N GLY A 82 2.85 -1.06 20.03
CA GLY A 82 3.43 -2.39 19.88
C GLY A 82 2.76 -3.27 18.85
N SER A 83 1.63 -2.86 18.28
CA SER A 83 0.99 -3.59 17.19
C SER A 83 1.84 -3.45 15.93
N TYR A 84 2.31 -4.57 15.40
CA TYR A 84 3.23 -4.53 14.26
C TYR A 84 3.25 -5.89 13.56
N MET A 85 3.27 -5.84 12.21
CA MET A 85 3.46 -7.02 11.36
C MET A 85 4.42 -6.64 10.24
N PRO A 86 5.46 -7.46 9.97
CA PRO A 86 6.49 -7.12 8.97
C PRO A 86 5.95 -6.81 7.57
N CYS A 87 4.84 -7.42 7.15
CA CYS A 87 4.31 -7.18 5.81
C CYS A 87 3.92 -5.71 5.58
N PHE A 88 3.62 -4.95 6.63
CA PHE A 88 3.32 -3.52 6.50
C PHE A 88 4.52 -2.70 6.02
N LEU A 89 5.75 -3.20 6.20
CA LEU A 89 6.96 -2.48 5.78
C LEU A 89 6.99 -2.20 4.28
N ALA A 90 6.41 -3.06 3.47
CA ALA A 90 6.39 -2.85 2.02
C ALA A 90 5.67 -1.54 1.67
N GLY A 91 4.44 -1.37 2.16
CA GLY A 91 3.65 -0.17 1.90
C GLY A 91 4.19 1.06 2.60
N GLU A 92 4.61 0.91 3.85
CA GLU A 92 5.17 2.03 4.61
C GLU A 92 6.44 2.57 3.96
N GLY A 93 7.39 1.69 3.61
CA GLY A 93 8.64 2.11 2.99
C GLY A 93 8.42 2.80 1.65
N GLN A 94 7.59 2.22 0.80
CA GLN A 94 7.26 2.81 -0.49
C GLN A 94 6.54 4.15 -0.33
N GLY A 95 5.60 4.23 0.60
CA GLY A 95 4.86 5.46 0.85
C GLY A 95 5.74 6.60 1.34
N ARG A 96 6.62 6.31 2.30
CA ARG A 96 7.54 7.33 2.82
C ARG A 96 8.50 7.82 1.74
N THR A 97 9.06 6.90 0.97
CA THR A 97 9.98 7.26 -0.12
C THR A 97 9.28 8.14 -1.15
N LEU A 98 8.07 7.75 -1.54
CA LEU A 98 7.31 8.49 -2.54
C LEU A 98 6.91 9.88 -2.03
N ALA A 99 6.47 9.98 -0.77
CA ALA A 99 6.10 11.26 -0.18
C ALA A 99 7.29 12.23 -0.16
N ASP A 100 8.46 11.72 0.23
CA ASP A 100 9.67 12.54 0.24
C ASP A 100 10.09 12.96 -1.17
N ALA A 101 10.01 12.06 -2.13
CA ALA A 101 10.36 12.37 -3.52
C ALA A 101 9.43 13.44 -4.10
N LEU A 102 8.15 13.41 -3.74
CA LEU A 102 7.16 14.37 -4.23
C LEU A 102 7.08 15.65 -3.39
N GLY A 103 7.71 15.67 -2.22
CA GLY A 103 7.62 16.80 -1.31
C GLY A 103 6.25 17.00 -0.68
N VAL A 104 5.51 15.90 -0.46
CA VAL A 104 4.17 15.93 0.15
C VAL A 104 4.20 15.22 1.50
N PRO A 105 3.22 15.50 2.39
CA PRO A 105 3.18 14.82 3.69
C PRO A 105 2.88 13.34 3.57
N PHE A 106 3.42 12.58 4.52
CA PHE A 106 3.13 11.16 4.68
C PHE A 106 2.33 10.93 5.97
N TYR A 107 1.31 10.09 5.89
CA TYR A 107 0.47 9.74 7.03
C TYR A 107 0.51 8.23 7.27
N ALA A 108 0.96 7.86 8.47
CA ALA A 108 0.90 6.47 8.92
C ALA A 108 -0.47 6.23 9.56
N VAL A 109 -1.16 5.20 9.11
CA VAL A 109 -2.49 4.86 9.63
C VAL A 109 -2.54 3.41 10.08
N SER A 110 -3.49 3.07 10.95
CA SER A 110 -3.77 1.67 11.29
C SER A 110 -4.72 1.10 10.25
N HIS A 111 -4.62 -0.21 10.09
CA HIS A 111 -5.48 -0.92 9.14
C HIS A 111 -6.94 -1.06 9.61
#